data_36ce9cfbd809cfe7389d5ca6dc8da315
#
_entry.id   36ce9cfbd809cfe7389d5ca6dc8da315
#
_cell.length_a   1.000
_cell.length_b   1.000
_cell.length_c   1.000
_cell.angle_alpha   90.00
_cell.angle_beta   90.00
_cell.angle_gamma   90.00
#
_symmetry.space_group_name_H-M   'P 1'
#
loop_
_entity.id
_entity.type
_entity.pdbx_description
1 polymer ?
#
loop_
_entity_poly.entity_id
_entity_poly.type
_entity_poly.pdbx_seq_one_letter_code
_entity_poly.pdbx_strand_id
1 'polypeptide(L)'
;MTVDRMVTEFINQYAKPKNTSWKQAESNLRLYLVSALGRQSIHDVKRPDIHSILDELIGRGKHTAANRALAHIRKFFGWLVERGYLDHSPADHIKPRHQEQERERVLTDAEIRAIWNASEAMSGPYSAWIKLLLLCGQRRLETASLRRSQIVDECWHLSGEDTKNKQLHIVPLSEQALAIVDQLLEKDGEFLIKTGRTGDKPVNGFSKAKVQLDRWSGVTDWKFHDIRRTVATNLSKLVVDRFLLQRIVNHTDSGVTAIYDRYSYLEEKRDALQKWADKLDDIVR
;
A
#
# COMPACT_ATOMS: atom_id res chain seq x y z
N MET A 1 12.46 -34.65 -5.40
CA MET A 1 12.08 -33.25 -5.76
C MET A 1 12.51 -32.31 -4.64
N THR A 2 13.42 -31.36 -4.92
CA THR A 2 13.94 -30.44 -3.89
C THR A 2 12.98 -29.26 -3.65
N VAL A 3 13.03 -28.69 -2.45
CA VAL A 3 12.24 -27.50 -2.08
C VAL A 3 12.51 -26.33 -3.03
N ASP A 4 13.79 -26.04 -3.37
CA ASP A 4 14.15 -24.93 -4.26
C ASP A 4 13.54 -25.08 -5.67
N ARG A 5 13.63 -26.28 -6.25
CA ARG A 5 13.00 -26.58 -7.55
C ARG A 5 11.49 -26.38 -7.50
N MET A 6 10.84 -26.90 -6.45
CA MET A 6 9.38 -26.81 -6.33
C MET A 6 8.90 -25.38 -6.03
N VAL A 7 9.69 -24.57 -5.30
CA VAL A 7 9.41 -23.14 -5.14
C VAL A 7 9.46 -22.43 -6.49
N THR A 8 10.43 -22.74 -7.34
CA THR A 8 10.53 -22.19 -8.70
C THR A 8 9.30 -22.55 -9.55
N GLU A 9 8.87 -23.80 -9.48
CA GLU A 9 7.66 -24.27 -10.18
C GLU A 9 6.39 -23.60 -9.65
N PHE A 10 6.24 -23.49 -8.33
CA PHE A 10 5.13 -22.78 -7.69
C PHE A 10 5.05 -21.32 -8.14
N ILE A 11 6.18 -20.61 -8.16
CA ILE A 11 6.22 -19.22 -8.60
C ILE A 11 5.77 -19.10 -10.06
N ASN A 12 6.29 -19.94 -10.95
CA ASN A 12 5.99 -19.84 -12.38
C ASN A 12 4.57 -20.30 -12.73
N GLN A 13 4.10 -21.40 -12.15
CA GLN A 13 2.82 -22.01 -12.51
C GLN A 13 1.63 -21.46 -11.73
N TYR A 14 1.86 -20.91 -10.53
CA TYR A 14 0.78 -20.48 -9.65
C TYR A 14 0.86 -19.00 -9.24
N ALA A 15 1.97 -18.58 -8.62
CA ALA A 15 2.02 -17.26 -8.01
C ALA A 15 2.04 -16.15 -9.07
N LYS A 16 2.88 -16.26 -10.08
CA LYS A 16 3.06 -15.25 -11.13
C LYS A 16 1.79 -15.05 -11.99
N PRO A 17 1.07 -16.09 -12.43
CA PRO A 17 -0.18 -15.90 -13.17
C PRO A 17 -1.34 -15.36 -12.35
N LYS A 18 -1.40 -15.67 -11.03
CA LYS A 18 -2.57 -15.37 -10.20
C LYS A 18 -2.43 -14.13 -9.29
N ASN A 19 -1.20 -13.69 -8.98
CA ASN A 19 -0.96 -12.67 -7.95
C ASN A 19 -0.06 -11.55 -8.46
N THR A 20 -0.50 -10.33 -8.39
CA THR A 20 0.33 -9.13 -8.69
C THR A 20 1.54 -9.00 -7.75
N SER A 21 1.43 -9.53 -6.51
CA SER A 21 2.49 -9.51 -5.49
C SER A 21 3.39 -10.77 -5.49
N TRP A 22 3.44 -11.52 -6.60
CA TRP A 22 4.22 -12.75 -6.70
C TRP A 22 5.72 -12.58 -6.38
N LYS A 23 6.30 -11.43 -6.71
CA LYS A 23 7.70 -11.10 -6.37
C LYS A 23 7.95 -11.10 -4.87
N GLN A 24 6.98 -10.64 -4.07
CA GLN A 24 7.06 -10.68 -2.61
C GLN A 24 6.98 -12.12 -2.08
N ALA A 25 6.11 -12.94 -2.67
CA ALA A 25 6.01 -14.36 -2.33
C ALA A 25 7.32 -15.09 -2.64
N GLU A 26 7.88 -14.87 -3.83
CA GLU A 26 9.18 -15.43 -4.23
C GLU A 26 10.30 -15.01 -3.27
N SER A 27 10.42 -13.70 -3.01
CA SER A 27 11.44 -13.18 -2.09
C SER A 27 11.34 -13.80 -0.70
N ASN A 28 10.14 -13.92 -0.14
CA ASN A 28 9.95 -14.53 1.17
C ASN A 28 10.27 -16.03 1.16
N LEU A 29 9.80 -16.77 0.17
CA LEU A 29 10.08 -18.20 0.08
C LEU A 29 11.58 -18.47 -0.12
N ARG A 30 12.25 -17.73 -0.98
CA ARG A 30 13.70 -17.87 -1.17
C ARG A 30 14.49 -17.48 0.06
N LEU A 31 14.15 -16.34 0.68
CA LEU A 31 14.89 -15.81 1.84
C LEU A 31 14.77 -16.72 3.08
N TYR A 32 13.62 -17.35 3.29
CA TYR A 32 13.35 -18.07 4.54
C TYR A 32 13.27 -19.59 4.34
N LEU A 33 12.51 -20.07 3.35
CA LEU A 33 12.32 -21.50 3.15
C LEU A 33 13.48 -22.13 2.37
N VAL A 34 13.82 -21.54 1.22
CA VAL A 34 14.90 -22.11 0.35
C VAL A 34 16.26 -21.96 1.01
N SER A 35 16.54 -20.86 1.71
CA SER A 35 17.81 -20.71 2.44
C SER A 35 18.01 -21.77 3.51
N ALA A 36 16.95 -22.22 4.17
CA ALA A 36 17.02 -23.22 5.23
C ALA A 36 16.94 -24.66 4.69
N LEU A 37 16.03 -24.92 3.75
CA LEU A 37 15.64 -26.28 3.34
C LEU A 37 15.74 -26.53 1.83
N GLY A 38 16.34 -25.63 1.05
CA GLY A 38 16.29 -25.65 -0.42
C GLY A 38 16.80 -26.94 -1.07
N ARG A 39 17.80 -27.58 -0.46
CA ARG A 39 18.39 -28.83 -0.95
C ARG A 39 17.62 -30.08 -0.50
N GLN A 40 16.76 -29.95 0.49
CA GLN A 40 15.98 -31.06 1.04
C GLN A 40 14.87 -31.49 0.09
N SER A 41 14.50 -32.77 0.09
CA SER A 41 13.30 -33.23 -0.60
C SER A 41 12.03 -32.66 0.06
N ILE A 42 11.03 -32.29 -0.74
CA ILE A 42 9.74 -31.85 -0.22
C ILE A 42 9.06 -32.89 0.68
N HIS A 43 9.33 -34.17 0.46
CA HIS A 43 8.79 -35.29 1.26
C HIS A 43 9.45 -35.43 2.63
N ASP A 44 10.66 -34.88 2.80
CA ASP A 44 11.42 -34.98 4.04
C ASP A 44 11.20 -33.78 4.97
N VAL A 45 10.57 -32.69 4.45
CA VAL A 45 10.26 -31.50 5.25
C VAL A 45 9.17 -31.82 6.27
N LYS A 46 9.47 -31.58 7.54
CA LYS A 46 8.58 -31.83 8.67
C LYS A 46 8.14 -30.54 9.33
N ARG A 47 7.08 -30.62 10.13
CA ARG A 47 6.58 -29.47 10.90
C ARG A 47 7.64 -28.80 11.79
N PRO A 48 8.53 -29.53 12.50
CA PRO A 48 9.61 -28.92 13.27
C PRO A 48 10.55 -28.02 12.44
N ASP A 49 10.80 -28.37 11.17
CA ASP A 49 11.69 -27.57 10.31
C ASP A 49 11.08 -26.18 10.04
N ILE A 50 9.76 -26.15 9.84
CA ILE A 50 9.04 -24.88 9.65
C ILE A 50 9.01 -24.07 10.95
N HIS A 51 8.82 -24.73 12.09
CA HIS A 51 8.92 -24.07 13.40
C HIS A 51 10.29 -23.44 13.60
N SER A 52 11.37 -24.16 13.27
CA SER A 52 12.74 -23.65 13.40
C SER A 52 12.96 -22.36 12.60
N ILE A 53 12.46 -22.29 11.36
CA ILE A 53 12.51 -21.06 10.54
C ILE A 53 11.77 -19.90 11.22
N LEU A 54 10.59 -20.17 11.75
CA LEU A 54 9.77 -19.13 12.40
C LEU A 54 10.40 -18.67 13.72
N ASP A 55 10.91 -19.60 14.52
CA ASP A 55 11.52 -19.32 15.83
C ASP A 55 12.83 -18.52 15.66
N GLU A 56 13.61 -18.79 14.62
CA GLU A 56 14.77 -17.97 14.25
C GLU A 56 14.39 -16.52 13.95
N LEU A 57 13.31 -16.30 13.18
CA LEU A 57 12.81 -14.96 12.88
C LEU A 57 12.31 -14.24 14.14
N ILE A 58 11.61 -14.93 15.01
CA ILE A 58 11.14 -14.41 16.30
C ILE A 58 12.32 -14.03 17.19
N GLY A 59 13.32 -14.90 17.31
CA GLY A 59 14.53 -14.64 18.10
C GLY A 59 15.31 -13.41 17.62
N ARG A 60 15.17 -13.05 16.34
CA ARG A 60 15.72 -11.80 15.76
C ARG A 60 14.76 -10.60 15.89
N GLY A 61 13.65 -10.70 16.61
CA GLY A 61 12.64 -9.64 16.76
C GLY A 61 11.80 -9.38 15.49
N LYS A 62 11.85 -10.26 14.48
CA LYS A 62 11.16 -10.07 13.20
C LYS A 62 9.78 -10.74 13.19
N HIS A 63 8.93 -10.40 14.14
CA HIS A 63 7.63 -11.03 14.35
C HIS A 63 6.70 -10.98 13.12
N THR A 64 6.52 -9.80 12.52
CA THR A 64 5.71 -9.65 11.29
C THR A 64 6.27 -10.44 10.13
N ALA A 65 7.61 -10.52 9.99
CA ALA A 65 8.26 -11.31 8.94
C ALA A 65 8.00 -12.81 9.13
N ALA A 66 7.99 -13.30 10.37
CA ALA A 66 7.65 -14.70 10.68
C ALA A 66 6.22 -15.04 10.26
N ASN A 67 5.25 -14.17 10.53
CA ASN A 67 3.86 -14.36 10.11
C ASN A 67 3.73 -14.34 8.57
N ARG A 68 4.43 -13.44 7.88
CA ARG A 68 4.44 -13.37 6.40
C ARG A 68 5.12 -14.60 5.79
N ALA A 69 6.25 -15.03 6.36
CA ALA A 69 6.92 -16.27 5.94
C ALA A 69 5.97 -17.48 6.07
N LEU A 70 5.32 -17.63 7.23
CA LEU A 70 4.34 -18.70 7.45
C LEU A 70 3.20 -18.68 6.42
N ALA A 71 2.66 -17.50 6.10
CA ALA A 71 1.59 -17.37 5.13
C ALA A 71 2.02 -17.86 3.73
N HIS A 72 3.23 -17.49 3.28
CA HIS A 72 3.76 -17.93 2.00
C HIS A 72 4.14 -19.43 2.01
N ILE A 73 4.72 -19.93 3.10
CA ILE A 73 5.07 -21.35 3.28
C ILE A 73 3.80 -22.21 3.22
N ARG A 74 2.74 -21.82 3.95
CA ARG A 74 1.45 -22.52 3.88
C ARG A 74 0.88 -22.56 2.48
N LYS A 75 0.92 -21.43 1.77
CA LYS A 75 0.40 -21.37 0.41
C LYS A 75 1.18 -22.26 -0.55
N PHE A 76 2.50 -22.30 -0.39
CA PHE A 76 3.38 -23.17 -1.17
C PHE A 76 3.09 -24.65 -0.91
N PHE A 77 3.09 -25.09 0.34
CA PHE A 77 2.82 -26.50 0.65
C PHE A 77 1.36 -26.90 0.35
N GLY A 78 0.39 -26.00 0.54
CA GLY A 78 -0.99 -26.23 0.12
C GLY A 78 -1.11 -26.45 -1.39
N TRP A 79 -0.32 -25.72 -2.21
CA TRP A 79 -0.26 -25.93 -3.65
C TRP A 79 0.36 -27.29 -4.00
N LEU A 80 1.37 -27.75 -3.25
CA LEU A 80 1.94 -29.09 -3.46
C LEU A 80 0.93 -30.20 -3.16
N VAL A 81 0.12 -30.04 -2.13
CA VAL A 81 -0.97 -30.96 -1.80
C VAL A 81 -2.07 -30.94 -2.88
N GLU A 82 -2.51 -29.74 -3.30
CA GLU A 82 -3.49 -29.58 -4.38
C GLU A 82 -3.06 -30.26 -5.69
N ARG A 83 -1.75 -30.29 -5.96
CA ARG A 83 -1.15 -30.94 -7.14
C ARG A 83 -0.82 -32.42 -6.97
N GLY A 84 -1.07 -33.01 -5.80
CA GLY A 84 -0.79 -34.41 -5.50
C GLY A 84 0.71 -34.72 -5.33
N TYR A 85 1.55 -33.72 -5.12
CA TYR A 85 2.98 -33.93 -4.80
C TYR A 85 3.18 -34.37 -3.34
N LEU A 86 2.25 -34.03 -2.47
CA LEU A 86 2.24 -34.39 -1.05
C LEU A 86 0.80 -34.74 -0.63
N ASP A 87 0.68 -35.71 0.26
CA ASP A 87 -0.62 -36.07 0.87
C ASP A 87 -1.06 -35.02 1.92
N HIS A 88 -0.12 -34.45 2.65
CA HIS A 88 -0.36 -33.49 3.74
C HIS A 88 0.68 -32.37 3.73
N SER A 89 0.26 -31.17 4.15
CA SER A 89 1.18 -30.05 4.29
C SER A 89 1.90 -30.08 5.64
N PRO A 90 3.23 -30.00 5.68
CA PRO A 90 3.97 -29.84 6.94
C PRO A 90 3.68 -28.51 7.64
N ALA A 91 3.08 -27.54 6.94
CA ALA A 91 2.72 -26.23 7.50
C ALA A 91 1.30 -26.16 8.05
N ASP A 92 0.52 -27.26 7.97
CA ASP A 92 -0.84 -27.29 8.49
C ASP A 92 -0.88 -27.11 10.02
N HIS A 93 -1.91 -26.39 10.49
CA HIS A 93 -2.17 -26.12 11.90
C HIS A 93 -1.07 -25.33 12.64
N ILE A 94 -0.03 -24.86 12.00
CA ILE A 94 0.93 -23.93 12.62
C ILE A 94 0.25 -22.57 12.79
N LYS A 95 0.06 -22.10 14.00
CA LYS A 95 -0.56 -20.78 14.27
C LYS A 95 0.46 -19.64 14.05
N PRO A 96 0.04 -18.44 13.63
CA PRO A 96 0.88 -17.26 13.66
C PRO A 96 1.51 -17.06 15.03
N ARG A 97 2.77 -16.68 15.07
CA ARG A 97 3.54 -16.55 16.31
C ARG A 97 3.31 -15.23 17.03
N HIS A 98 2.76 -14.24 16.35
CA HIS A 98 2.54 -12.92 16.89
C HIS A 98 1.18 -12.39 16.40
N GLN A 99 0.41 -11.84 17.32
CA GLN A 99 -0.81 -11.11 16.98
C GLN A 99 -0.41 -9.71 16.52
N GLU A 100 -0.57 -9.44 15.23
CA GLU A 100 -0.29 -8.12 14.68
C GLU A 100 -1.36 -7.15 15.19
N GLN A 101 -0.93 -6.10 15.88
CA GLN A 101 -1.83 -5.01 16.27
C GLN A 101 -1.97 -4.04 15.11
N GLU A 102 -3.20 -3.66 14.83
CA GLU A 102 -3.46 -2.60 13.86
C GLU A 102 -2.93 -1.28 14.40
N ARG A 103 -2.24 -0.56 13.55
CA ARG A 103 -1.70 0.75 13.90
C ARG A 103 -2.81 1.79 13.81
N GLU A 104 -3.03 2.54 14.89
CA GLU A 104 -4.07 3.57 14.99
C GLU A 104 -3.51 5.01 14.94
N ARG A 105 -2.27 5.17 14.48
CA ARG A 105 -1.57 6.47 14.45
C ARG A 105 -2.28 7.46 13.53
N VAL A 106 -2.67 8.60 14.09
CA VAL A 106 -3.20 9.79 13.41
C VAL A 106 -2.26 10.95 13.73
N LEU A 107 -1.88 11.73 12.71
CA LEU A 107 -1.03 12.90 12.87
C LEU A 107 -1.83 14.06 13.51
N THR A 108 -1.19 14.78 14.41
CA THR A 108 -1.73 16.05 14.96
C THR A 108 -1.59 17.18 13.95
N ASP A 109 -2.31 18.28 14.15
CA ASP A 109 -2.22 19.47 13.30
C ASP A 109 -0.79 20.03 13.25
N ALA A 110 -0.07 20.03 14.37
CA ALA A 110 1.32 20.45 14.43
C ALA A 110 2.24 19.52 13.62
N GLU A 111 2.00 18.22 13.64
CA GLU A 111 2.78 17.24 12.85
C GLU A 111 2.45 17.35 11.36
N ILE A 112 1.19 17.57 11.00
CA ILE A 112 0.78 17.84 9.62
C ILE A 112 1.53 19.06 9.08
N ARG A 113 1.51 20.17 9.81
CA ARG A 113 2.23 21.39 9.47
C ARG A 113 3.72 21.14 9.30
N ALA A 114 4.34 20.45 10.25
CA ALA A 114 5.77 20.15 10.21
C ALA A 114 6.14 19.28 8.99
N ILE A 115 5.34 18.26 8.66
CA ILE A 115 5.54 17.40 7.48
C ILE A 115 5.33 18.20 6.19
N TRP A 116 4.31 19.04 6.13
CA TRP A 116 4.04 19.90 4.97
C TRP A 116 5.23 20.82 4.69
N ASN A 117 5.67 21.60 5.68
CA ASN A 117 6.80 22.50 5.54
C ASN A 117 8.10 21.76 5.18
N ALA A 118 8.36 20.61 5.81
CA ALA A 118 9.50 19.77 5.45
C ALA A 118 9.42 19.30 4.00
N SER A 119 8.21 18.99 3.50
CA SER A 119 8.02 18.57 2.12
C SER A 119 8.32 19.68 1.11
N GLU A 120 8.08 20.95 1.44
CA GLU A 120 8.39 22.10 0.58
C GLU A 120 9.88 22.25 0.32
N ALA A 121 10.70 21.95 1.33
CA ALA A 121 12.15 21.97 1.20
C ALA A 121 12.70 20.77 0.41
N MET A 122 11.87 19.74 0.12
CA MET A 122 12.32 18.58 -0.64
C MET A 122 12.49 18.91 -2.13
N SER A 123 13.62 18.51 -2.67
CA SER A 123 13.87 18.62 -4.12
C SER A 123 13.07 17.57 -4.91
N GLY A 124 12.78 17.89 -6.17
CA GLY A 124 12.12 16.97 -7.11
C GLY A 124 10.61 16.79 -6.85
N PRO A 125 10.06 15.60 -7.10
CA PRO A 125 8.62 15.38 -7.12
C PRO A 125 8.01 15.12 -5.74
N TYR A 126 8.82 15.03 -4.68
CA TYR A 126 8.34 14.56 -3.37
C TYR A 126 7.42 15.57 -2.70
N SER A 127 7.64 16.88 -2.86
CA SER A 127 6.77 17.91 -2.30
C SER A 127 5.33 17.76 -2.82
N ALA A 128 5.16 17.76 -4.14
CA ALA A 128 3.84 17.57 -4.76
C ALA A 128 3.19 16.24 -4.36
N TRP A 129 3.98 15.17 -4.30
CA TRP A 129 3.50 13.86 -3.88
C TRP A 129 2.95 13.84 -2.44
N ILE A 130 3.70 14.42 -1.48
CA ILE A 130 3.27 14.50 -0.06
C ILE A 130 2.03 15.38 0.07
N LYS A 131 2.00 16.53 -0.60
CA LYS A 131 0.87 17.44 -0.56
C LYS A 131 -0.40 16.79 -1.12
N LEU A 132 -0.30 16.08 -2.24
CA LEU A 132 -1.43 15.34 -2.81
C LEU A 132 -1.87 14.16 -1.92
N LEU A 133 -0.95 13.50 -1.20
CA LEU A 133 -1.34 12.50 -0.20
C LEU A 133 -2.17 13.12 0.94
N LEU A 134 -1.79 14.31 1.41
CA LEU A 134 -2.50 15.04 2.46
C LEU A 134 -3.84 15.58 1.97
N LEU A 135 -3.91 16.11 0.76
CA LEU A 135 -5.15 16.68 0.19
C LEU A 135 -6.17 15.61 -0.18
N CYS A 136 -5.74 14.55 -0.88
CA CYS A 136 -6.64 13.56 -1.45
C CYS A 136 -6.84 12.31 -0.58
N GLY A 137 -5.95 12.03 0.37
CA GLY A 137 -6.03 10.84 1.24
C GLY A 137 -5.91 9.50 0.49
N GLN A 138 -5.40 9.47 -0.75
CA GLN A 138 -5.32 8.26 -1.55
C GLN A 138 -4.13 7.36 -1.15
N ARG A 139 -4.07 6.14 -1.69
CA ARG A 139 -2.97 5.22 -1.35
C ARG A 139 -1.65 5.71 -1.91
N ARG A 140 -0.58 5.48 -1.16
CA ARG A 140 0.78 5.92 -1.49
C ARG A 140 1.21 5.64 -2.94
N LEU A 141 0.95 4.42 -3.42
CA LEU A 141 1.34 4.02 -4.76
C LEU A 141 0.39 4.56 -5.83
N GLU A 142 -0.89 4.67 -5.54
CA GLU A 142 -1.87 5.31 -6.44
C GLU A 142 -1.44 6.76 -6.69
N THR A 143 -1.19 7.54 -5.63
CA THR A 143 -0.70 8.92 -5.77
C THR A 143 0.64 9.00 -6.47
N ALA A 144 1.56 8.08 -6.19
CA ALA A 144 2.88 8.07 -6.83
C ALA A 144 2.82 7.78 -8.34
N SER A 145 1.79 7.04 -8.76
CA SER A 145 1.59 6.64 -10.18
C SER A 145 0.56 7.49 -10.90
N LEU A 146 0.23 8.68 -10.38
CA LEU A 146 -0.69 9.62 -11.00
C LEU A 146 -0.25 9.95 -12.45
N ARG A 147 -1.15 9.78 -13.41
CA ARG A 147 -0.92 9.99 -14.83
C ARG A 147 -1.71 11.17 -15.36
N ARG A 148 -1.17 11.81 -16.39
CA ARG A 148 -1.83 12.87 -17.14
C ARG A 148 -3.20 12.43 -17.69
N SER A 149 -3.25 11.25 -18.32
CA SER A 149 -4.45 10.68 -18.89
C SER A 149 -5.56 10.37 -17.89
N GLN A 150 -5.23 10.36 -16.58
CA GLN A 150 -6.19 10.13 -15.51
C GLN A 150 -6.87 11.42 -15.02
N ILE A 151 -6.42 12.59 -15.44
CA ILE A 151 -7.03 13.88 -15.04
C ILE A 151 -8.04 14.29 -16.10
N VAL A 152 -9.31 14.26 -15.74
CA VAL A 152 -10.44 14.61 -16.59
C VAL A 152 -11.47 15.38 -15.77
N ASP A 153 -11.95 16.52 -16.24
CA ASP A 153 -13.00 17.33 -15.61
C ASP A 153 -12.73 17.59 -14.11
N GLU A 154 -11.52 18.06 -13.79
CA GLU A 154 -11.08 18.36 -12.41
C GLU A 154 -11.14 17.14 -11.46
N CYS A 155 -11.18 15.94 -12.02
CA CYS A 155 -11.21 14.69 -11.29
C CYS A 155 -10.04 13.80 -11.66
N TRP A 156 -9.56 13.05 -10.69
CA TRP A 156 -8.59 11.99 -10.87
C TRP A 156 -9.30 10.65 -11.02
N HIS A 157 -9.24 10.05 -12.20
CA HIS A 157 -9.87 8.79 -12.58
C HIS A 157 -8.88 7.63 -12.46
N LEU A 158 -9.12 6.74 -11.54
CA LEU A 158 -8.34 5.50 -11.34
C LEU A 158 -9.14 4.33 -11.90
N SER A 159 -8.60 3.65 -12.89
CA SER A 159 -9.19 2.41 -13.41
C SER A 159 -9.08 1.26 -12.40
N GLY A 160 -9.79 0.17 -12.64
CA GLY A 160 -9.66 -1.03 -11.79
C GLY A 160 -8.24 -1.63 -11.80
N GLU A 161 -7.44 -1.37 -12.82
CA GLU A 161 -6.05 -1.81 -12.88
C GLU A 161 -5.14 -1.01 -11.96
N ASP A 162 -5.46 0.27 -11.74
CA ASP A 162 -4.71 1.18 -10.90
C ASP A 162 -5.03 1.02 -9.41
N THR A 163 -6.15 0.42 -9.06
CA THR A 163 -6.64 0.31 -7.69
C THR A 163 -6.40 -1.08 -7.09
N LYS A 164 -6.14 -1.13 -5.78
CA LYS A 164 -5.93 -2.38 -5.06
C LYS A 164 -7.17 -3.29 -5.07
N ASN A 165 -8.37 -2.72 -5.06
CA ASN A 165 -9.65 -3.44 -5.04
C ASN A 165 -10.21 -3.72 -6.44
N LYS A 166 -9.49 -3.36 -7.50
CA LYS A 166 -9.86 -3.54 -8.92
C LYS A 166 -11.17 -2.87 -9.31
N GLN A 167 -11.55 -1.79 -8.63
CA GLN A 167 -12.75 -1.01 -8.92
C GLN A 167 -12.37 0.36 -9.45
N LEU A 168 -13.18 0.89 -10.37
CA LEU A 168 -13.11 2.28 -10.81
C LEU A 168 -13.25 3.20 -9.59
N HIS A 169 -12.38 4.19 -9.50
CA HIS A 169 -12.42 5.16 -8.43
C HIS A 169 -12.20 6.57 -8.98
N ILE A 170 -13.13 7.47 -8.70
CA ILE A 170 -13.05 8.86 -9.10
C ILE A 170 -12.87 9.71 -7.86
N VAL A 171 -11.82 10.53 -7.87
CA VAL A 171 -11.44 11.45 -6.79
C VAL A 171 -11.60 12.88 -7.33
N PRO A 172 -12.62 13.63 -6.94
CA PRO A 172 -12.69 15.06 -7.21
C PRO A 172 -11.48 15.75 -6.58
N LEU A 173 -10.87 16.66 -7.30
CA LEU A 173 -9.75 17.45 -6.80
C LEU A 173 -10.26 18.75 -6.20
N SER A 174 -9.82 19.09 -4.99
CA SER A 174 -10.05 20.41 -4.40
C SER A 174 -9.24 21.47 -5.17
N GLU A 175 -9.57 22.76 -5.00
CA GLU A 175 -8.84 23.88 -5.60
C GLU A 175 -7.33 23.79 -5.33
N GLN A 176 -6.96 23.47 -4.09
CA GLN A 176 -5.55 23.31 -3.69
C GLN A 176 -4.87 22.11 -4.37
N ALA A 177 -5.59 21.01 -4.56
CA ALA A 177 -5.06 19.84 -5.26
C ALA A 177 -4.94 20.12 -6.77
N LEU A 178 -5.91 20.80 -7.36
CA LEU A 178 -5.89 21.24 -8.77
C LEU A 178 -4.70 22.15 -9.03
N ALA A 179 -4.46 23.15 -8.20
CA ALA A 179 -3.31 24.04 -8.35
C ALA A 179 -1.96 23.29 -8.40
N ILE A 180 -1.82 22.20 -7.64
CA ILE A 180 -0.63 21.34 -7.71
C ILE A 180 -0.61 20.53 -9.00
N VAL A 181 -1.76 19.94 -9.37
CA VAL A 181 -1.87 19.10 -10.57
C VAL A 181 -1.62 19.92 -11.83
N ASP A 182 -2.14 21.13 -11.93
CA ASP A 182 -1.95 22.03 -13.09
C ASP A 182 -0.47 22.35 -13.29
N GLN A 183 0.27 22.70 -12.24
CA GLN A 183 1.71 22.88 -12.30
C GLN A 183 2.47 21.63 -12.75
N LEU A 184 1.96 20.44 -12.43
CA LEU A 184 2.56 19.19 -12.88
C LEU A 184 2.19 18.89 -14.33
N LEU A 185 1.01 19.31 -14.79
CA LEU A 185 0.54 19.16 -16.19
C LEU A 185 1.34 20.04 -17.17
N GLU A 186 2.00 21.10 -16.72
CA GLU A 186 2.90 21.90 -17.53
C GLU A 186 4.18 21.14 -17.93
N LYS A 187 4.52 20.05 -17.22
CA LYS A 187 5.73 19.24 -17.45
C LYS A 187 5.43 18.09 -18.40
N ASP A 188 6.37 17.76 -19.26
CA ASP A 188 6.24 16.63 -20.19
C ASP A 188 6.13 15.28 -19.48
N GLY A 189 5.54 14.29 -20.16
CA GLY A 189 5.45 12.88 -19.76
C GLY A 189 4.08 12.46 -19.27
N GLU A 190 3.87 11.16 -19.21
CA GLU A 190 2.61 10.55 -18.78
C GLU A 190 2.48 10.57 -17.25
N PHE A 191 3.55 10.24 -16.50
CA PHE A 191 3.49 10.33 -15.04
C PHE A 191 3.71 11.77 -14.58
N LEU A 192 2.75 12.31 -13.82
CA LEU A 192 2.82 13.67 -13.29
C LEU A 192 3.86 13.79 -12.17
N ILE A 193 4.00 12.75 -11.36
CA ILE A 193 4.94 12.72 -10.22
C ILE A 193 6.06 11.73 -10.55
N LYS A 194 7.11 12.20 -11.19
CA LYS A 194 8.18 11.35 -11.73
C LYS A 194 9.55 11.66 -11.18
N THR A 195 10.39 10.62 -11.08
CA THR A 195 11.82 10.73 -10.75
C THR A 195 12.67 10.62 -12.01
N GLY A 196 13.68 11.48 -12.10
CA GLY A 196 14.68 11.46 -13.18
C GLY A 196 14.42 12.49 -14.28
N ARG A 197 15.50 12.89 -14.95
CA ARG A 197 15.49 13.88 -16.04
C ARG A 197 15.03 13.27 -17.38
N THR A 198 15.24 11.97 -17.57
CA THR A 198 15.16 11.32 -18.88
C THR A 198 14.18 10.14 -18.92
N GLY A 199 13.50 9.80 -17.83
CA GLY A 199 12.60 8.65 -17.77
C GLY A 199 11.19 9.02 -17.33
N ASP A 200 10.19 8.55 -18.08
CA ASP A 200 8.79 8.64 -17.68
C ASP A 200 8.43 7.47 -16.75
N LYS A 201 8.92 7.55 -15.50
CA LYS A 201 8.67 6.55 -14.46
C LYS A 201 8.11 7.22 -13.22
N PRO A 202 7.14 6.58 -12.53
CA PRO A 202 6.56 7.14 -11.33
C PRO A 202 7.60 7.35 -10.23
N VAL A 203 7.32 8.26 -9.32
CA VAL A 203 8.16 8.51 -8.15
C VAL A 203 8.35 7.23 -7.34
N ASN A 204 9.57 7.01 -6.90
CA ASN A 204 9.99 5.88 -6.05
C ASN A 204 10.96 6.39 -4.96
N GLY A 205 11.68 5.49 -4.28
CA GLY A 205 12.64 5.91 -3.25
C GLY A 205 11.98 6.37 -1.94
N PHE A 206 10.77 5.91 -1.68
CA PHE A 206 9.96 6.31 -0.51
C PHE A 206 10.68 6.19 0.83
N SER A 207 11.56 5.19 1.01
CA SER A 207 12.32 5.04 2.25
C SER A 207 13.30 6.18 2.46
N LYS A 208 13.98 6.65 1.41
CA LYS A 208 14.88 7.80 1.47
C LYS A 208 14.11 9.09 1.73
N ALA A 209 12.99 9.27 1.03
CA ALA A 209 12.09 10.40 1.24
C ALA A 209 11.56 10.44 2.68
N LYS A 210 11.19 9.28 3.25
CA LYS A 210 10.74 9.17 4.64
C LYS A 210 11.80 9.61 5.64
N VAL A 211 13.04 9.11 5.49
CA VAL A 211 14.16 9.49 6.36
C VAL A 211 14.42 10.99 6.31
N GLN A 212 14.35 11.59 5.12
CA GLN A 212 14.54 13.03 4.94
C GLN A 212 13.41 13.84 5.58
N LEU A 213 12.14 13.42 5.38
CA LEU A 213 10.99 14.04 6.03
C LEU A 213 11.07 13.95 7.56
N ASP A 214 11.42 12.79 8.11
CA ASP A 214 11.58 12.62 9.56
C ASP A 214 12.61 13.57 10.13
N ARG A 215 13.76 13.69 9.45
CA ARG A 215 14.85 14.58 9.86
C ARG A 215 14.44 16.05 9.83
N TRP A 216 13.73 16.48 8.77
CA TRP A 216 13.42 17.90 8.57
C TRP A 216 12.17 18.35 9.33
N SER A 217 11.18 17.47 9.48
CA SER A 217 9.96 17.77 10.24
C SER A 217 10.13 17.57 11.74
N GLY A 218 11.12 16.77 12.19
CA GLY A 218 11.24 16.32 13.56
C GLY A 218 10.16 15.31 13.98
N VAL A 219 9.25 14.94 13.08
CA VAL A 219 8.16 14.00 13.35
C VAL A 219 8.66 12.58 13.10
N THR A 220 8.61 11.75 14.14
CA THR A 220 9.01 10.34 14.10
C THR A 220 7.80 9.44 14.35
N ASP A 221 8.00 8.12 14.27
CA ASP A 221 6.95 7.12 14.50
C ASP A 221 5.66 7.36 13.68
N TRP A 222 5.81 7.59 12.38
CA TRP A 222 4.72 7.61 11.42
C TRP A 222 5.10 6.92 10.13
N LYS A 223 4.10 6.52 9.35
CA LYS A 223 4.24 5.89 8.03
C LYS A 223 3.40 6.67 7.03
N PHE A 224 3.72 6.61 5.74
CA PHE A 224 2.90 7.27 4.71
C PHE A 224 1.41 6.84 4.74
N HIS A 225 1.11 5.63 5.19
CA HIS A 225 -0.27 5.20 5.34
C HIS A 225 -1.01 5.90 6.48
N ASP A 226 -0.28 6.42 7.47
CA ASP A 226 -0.87 7.19 8.57
C ASP A 226 -1.38 8.56 8.09
N ILE A 227 -0.82 9.13 7.00
CA ILE A 227 -1.39 10.31 6.32
C ILE A 227 -2.83 10.01 5.89
N ARG A 228 -3.07 8.90 5.22
CA ARG A 228 -4.42 8.53 4.79
C ARG A 228 -5.38 8.31 5.96
N ARG A 229 -4.91 7.70 7.06
CA ARG A 229 -5.71 7.62 8.30
C ARG A 229 -6.02 8.99 8.87
N THR A 230 -5.06 9.89 8.85
CA THR A 230 -5.21 11.27 9.30
C THR A 230 -6.26 12.01 8.48
N VAL A 231 -6.21 11.92 7.16
CA VAL A 231 -7.22 12.51 6.26
C VAL A 231 -8.59 11.91 6.55
N ALA A 232 -8.71 10.58 6.61
CA ALA A 232 -9.98 9.90 6.90
C ALA A 232 -10.56 10.32 8.26
N THR A 233 -9.72 10.41 9.30
CA THR A 233 -10.15 10.84 10.64
C THR A 233 -10.61 12.29 10.65
N ASN A 234 -9.92 13.18 9.94
CA ASN A 234 -10.32 14.58 9.88
C ASN A 234 -11.57 14.79 9.03
N LEU A 235 -11.75 14.08 7.92
CA LEU A 235 -13.01 14.06 7.19
C LEU A 235 -14.19 13.63 8.09
N SER A 236 -14.01 12.62 8.93
CA SER A 236 -15.03 12.21 9.90
C SER A 236 -15.34 13.32 10.92
N LYS A 237 -14.33 14.10 11.36
CA LYS A 237 -14.54 15.25 12.26
C LYS A 237 -15.29 16.39 11.56
N LEU A 238 -15.20 16.52 10.24
CA LEU A 238 -15.95 17.49 9.44
C LEU A 238 -17.38 17.01 9.11
N VAL A 239 -17.87 16.01 9.85
CA VAL A 239 -19.23 15.46 9.73
C VAL A 239 -19.49 14.81 8.37
N VAL A 240 -18.45 14.24 7.77
CA VAL A 240 -18.59 13.40 6.58
C VAL A 240 -19.15 12.05 7.00
N ASP A 241 -20.28 11.66 6.43
CA ASP A 241 -20.90 10.36 6.68
C ASP A 241 -19.90 9.22 6.45
N ARG A 242 -19.98 8.17 7.28
CA ARG A 242 -19.11 7.00 7.21
C ARG A 242 -19.12 6.32 5.84
N PHE A 243 -20.28 6.26 5.20
CA PHE A 243 -20.45 5.68 3.88
C PHE A 243 -19.71 6.51 2.81
N LEU A 244 -19.91 7.84 2.82
CA LEU A 244 -19.21 8.76 1.93
C LEU A 244 -17.70 8.69 2.15
N LEU A 245 -17.24 8.62 3.42
CA LEU A 245 -15.83 8.47 3.76
C LEU A 245 -15.24 7.21 3.13
N GLN A 246 -15.92 6.06 3.23
CA GLN A 246 -15.47 4.82 2.58
C GLN A 246 -15.33 4.98 1.08
N ARG A 247 -16.25 5.69 0.43
CA ARG A 247 -16.20 6.01 -1.01
C ARG A 247 -15.03 6.94 -1.35
N ILE A 248 -14.75 7.97 -0.53
CA ILE A 248 -13.60 8.87 -0.74
C ILE A 248 -12.28 8.10 -0.66
N VAL A 249 -12.14 7.24 0.35
CA VAL A 249 -10.90 6.49 0.53
C VAL A 249 -10.87 5.15 -0.22
N ASN A 250 -11.82 4.87 -1.10
CA ASN A 250 -11.90 3.63 -1.88
C ASN A 250 -11.69 2.36 -1.02
N HIS A 251 -12.41 2.28 0.11
CA HIS A 251 -12.54 1.05 0.89
C HIS A 251 -13.68 0.23 0.28
N THR A 252 -13.43 -1.06 0.07
CA THR A 252 -14.47 -2.00 -0.36
C THR A 252 -15.46 -2.22 0.77
N ASP A 253 -16.69 -1.91 0.50
CA ASP A 253 -17.80 -2.34 1.34
C ASP A 253 -18.07 -3.83 1.05
N SER A 254 -17.97 -4.69 2.04
CA SER A 254 -18.24 -6.13 1.90
C SER A 254 -19.74 -6.46 2.06
N GLY A 255 -20.60 -5.44 2.14
CA GLY A 255 -22.04 -5.61 2.32
C GLY A 255 -22.82 -5.78 1.02
N VAL A 256 -24.01 -6.36 1.12
CA VAL A 256 -24.96 -6.54 0.01
C VAL A 256 -25.33 -5.21 -0.66
N THR A 257 -25.32 -4.12 0.09
CA THR A 257 -25.62 -2.75 -0.37
C THR A 257 -24.67 -2.26 -1.46
N ALA A 258 -23.41 -2.72 -1.47
CA ALA A 258 -22.40 -2.32 -2.47
C ALA A 258 -22.76 -2.77 -3.90
N ILE A 259 -23.62 -3.77 -4.03
CA ILE A 259 -24.04 -4.32 -5.35
C ILE A 259 -25.10 -3.43 -6.01
N TYR A 260 -25.93 -2.76 -5.23
CA TYR A 260 -27.09 -2.01 -5.70
C TYR A 260 -26.83 -0.50 -5.84
N ASP A 261 -25.90 0.05 -5.06
CA ASP A 261 -25.60 1.47 -5.08
C ASP A 261 -24.53 1.79 -6.14
N ARG A 262 -25.00 2.32 -7.28
CA ARG A 262 -24.17 2.76 -8.42
C ARG A 262 -23.99 4.27 -8.49
N TYR A 263 -24.52 5.02 -7.55
CA TYR A 263 -24.36 6.47 -7.52
C TYR A 263 -22.89 6.84 -7.24
N SER A 264 -22.38 7.83 -7.96
CA SER A 264 -20.94 8.18 -7.92
C SER A 264 -20.58 9.00 -6.69
N TYR A 265 -21.54 9.65 -6.05
CA TYR A 265 -21.33 10.60 -4.92
C TYR A 265 -20.29 11.67 -5.26
N LEU A 266 -20.26 12.12 -6.53
CA LEU A 266 -19.17 12.97 -7.02
C LEU A 266 -19.18 14.34 -6.35
N GLU A 267 -20.35 14.97 -6.29
CA GLU A 267 -20.51 16.29 -5.66
C GLU A 267 -20.28 16.23 -4.15
N GLU A 268 -20.81 15.24 -3.48
CA GLU A 268 -20.64 15.06 -2.04
C GLU A 268 -19.15 14.79 -1.69
N LYS A 269 -18.44 14.04 -2.55
CA LYS A 269 -16.99 13.84 -2.38
C LYS A 269 -16.23 15.14 -2.63
N ARG A 270 -16.64 15.95 -3.63
CA ARG A 270 -16.04 17.24 -3.95
C ARG A 270 -16.14 18.18 -2.75
N ASP A 271 -17.34 18.34 -2.20
CA ASP A 271 -17.61 19.18 -1.04
C ASP A 271 -16.79 18.74 0.18
N ALA A 272 -16.74 17.44 0.44
CA ALA A 272 -16.02 16.91 1.57
C ALA A 272 -14.49 17.12 1.43
N LEU A 273 -13.94 16.89 0.24
CA LEU A 273 -12.51 17.09 -0.03
C LEU A 273 -12.14 18.57 -0.05
N GLN A 274 -13.03 19.47 -0.52
CA GLN A 274 -12.79 20.90 -0.44
C GLN A 274 -12.76 21.39 1.00
N LYS A 275 -13.76 21.03 1.83
CA LYS A 275 -13.77 21.35 3.27
C LYS A 275 -12.51 20.86 4.00
N TRP A 276 -12.02 19.68 3.63
CA TRP A 276 -10.77 19.17 4.19
C TRP A 276 -9.56 19.99 3.71
N ALA A 277 -9.50 20.35 2.44
CA ALA A 277 -8.42 21.15 1.89
C ALA A 277 -8.34 22.54 2.51
N ASP A 278 -9.49 23.20 2.73
CA ASP A 278 -9.59 24.48 3.42
C ASP A 278 -9.11 24.37 4.88
N LYS A 279 -9.52 23.31 5.57
CA LYS A 279 -9.01 23.01 6.91
C LYS A 279 -7.51 22.73 6.93
N LEU A 280 -6.99 22.06 5.91
CA LEU A 280 -5.56 21.80 5.78
C LEU A 280 -4.78 23.12 5.58
N ASP A 281 -5.30 24.05 4.77
CA ASP A 281 -4.72 25.39 4.61
C ASP A 281 -4.61 26.14 5.94
N ASP A 282 -5.66 26.08 6.79
CA ASP A 282 -5.61 26.65 8.14
C ASP A 282 -4.55 25.99 9.03
N ILE A 283 -4.35 24.66 8.88
CA ILE A 283 -3.35 23.93 9.64
C ILE A 283 -1.93 24.32 9.23
N VAL A 284 -1.68 24.53 7.95
CA VAL A 284 -0.31 24.74 7.42
C VAL A 284 0.12 26.20 7.36
N ARG A 285 -0.81 27.13 7.45
CA ARG A 285 -0.53 28.56 7.71
C ARG A 285 0.05 28.76 9.11
#